data_9c4421c5f146e5e97c17cb5fd125b54d
#
_entry.id   9c4421c5f146e5e97c17cb5fd125b54d
#
_cell.length_a   1.000
_cell.length_b   1.000
_cell.length_c   1.000
_cell.angle_alpha   90.00
_cell.angle_beta   90.00
_cell.angle_gamma   90.00
#
_symmetry.space_group_name_H-M   'P 1'
#
loop_
_entity.id
_entity.type
_entity.pdbx_description
1 polymer ?
#
loop_
_entity_poly.entity_id
_entity_poly.type
_entity_poly.pdbx_seq_one_letter_code
_entity_poly.pdbx_strand_id
1 'polypeptide(L)'
;MICQGWRTRLRRSCQRRESSARRVVGGISSFDAGRGCPFQCSFCTIINVQGRKSRRRSPDDIERIIRDNAAQGIFSFFITDDNLARNKDWEIIFDRIIKLREEEDIPVRFIIQVDTLCHEIPNFIEKAGRAGVRRVFIGLENINPDSLMSANKRQNRITDYRKMLLDWRSVGVITYAGYILGFPGDTPETIVRDIEIIKRELPIDLLEFFCLTPLPGSQDHKELSAKGVWMDPDMNKYDLEHVTTGHSTMSPEEWGHAYKLAWKTYFTPEHIKTVMRRSAANGMSAGKVLFLMLWFHSCIKLEDVHPLEGGYFRRKYRRDRRPGLKRENPLLFYPRYGCEIVYKHLYLFALIFRYGTFRQFLKWNKAAKDYTDLSLTPVEDDEYNELEMFAVTDSAKAAVDKMRLKDEQREKRAAAAAE
;
A
#
# COMPACT_ATOMS: atom_id res chain seq x y z
N MET A 1 22.42 2.32 -32.70
CA MET A 1 21.73 3.55 -33.17
C MET A 1 20.27 3.72 -32.67
N ILE A 2 19.75 2.84 -31.81
CA ILE A 2 18.33 2.89 -31.36
C ILE A 2 18.17 3.64 -30.02
N CYS A 3 19.23 3.82 -29.24
CA CYS A 3 19.13 4.44 -27.89
C CYS A 3 19.09 5.97 -27.82
N GLN A 4 19.42 6.69 -28.90
CA GLN A 4 19.41 8.16 -28.88
C GLN A 4 18.03 8.79 -29.09
N GLY A 5 17.10 8.09 -29.73
CA GLY A 5 15.74 8.60 -29.97
C GLY A 5 14.82 8.66 -28.74
N TRP A 6 15.10 7.85 -27.72
CA TRP A 6 14.29 7.80 -26.47
C TRP A 6 14.62 8.92 -25.49
N ARG A 7 15.88 9.32 -25.40
CA ARG A 7 16.30 10.43 -24.52
C ARG A 7 15.70 11.79 -24.92
N THR A 8 15.52 12.02 -26.20
CA THR A 8 14.92 13.27 -26.71
C THR A 8 13.42 13.33 -26.54
N ARG A 9 12.70 12.19 -26.58
CA ARG A 9 11.25 12.15 -26.32
C ARG A 9 10.93 12.33 -24.83
N LEU A 10 11.72 11.76 -23.94
CA LEU A 10 11.53 11.93 -22.49
C LEU A 10 11.81 13.38 -22.04
N ARG A 11 12.82 14.06 -22.61
CA ARG A 11 13.04 15.49 -22.35
C ARG A 11 11.88 16.37 -22.84
N ARG A 12 11.32 16.09 -24.01
CA ARG A 12 10.15 16.86 -24.53
C ARG A 12 8.86 16.59 -23.76
N SER A 13 8.69 15.40 -23.18
CA SER A 13 7.51 15.08 -22.33
C SER A 13 7.62 15.73 -20.96
N CYS A 14 8.83 15.85 -20.37
CA CYS A 14 9.06 16.61 -19.15
C CYS A 14 8.80 18.10 -19.35
N GLN A 15 9.33 18.72 -20.42
CA GLN A 15 9.11 20.15 -20.69
C GLN A 15 7.63 20.51 -21.00
N ARG A 16 6.84 19.59 -21.60
CA ARG A 16 5.40 19.79 -21.77
C ARG A 16 4.59 19.67 -20.47
N ARG A 17 5.10 18.96 -19.46
CA ARG A 17 4.45 18.90 -18.15
C ARG A 17 4.63 20.17 -17.33
N GLU A 18 5.72 20.91 -17.49
CA GLU A 18 5.92 22.19 -16.82
C GLU A 18 4.85 23.23 -17.18
N SER A 19 4.36 23.23 -18.42
CA SER A 19 3.32 24.16 -18.86
C SER A 19 1.89 23.73 -18.48
N SER A 20 1.64 22.44 -18.24
CA SER A 20 0.33 21.92 -17.84
C SER A 20 0.16 21.78 -16.31
N ALA A 21 1.25 21.73 -15.55
CA ALA A 21 1.25 21.66 -14.08
C ALA A 21 0.62 22.90 -13.42
N ARG A 22 0.63 24.04 -14.09
CA ARG A 22 -0.01 25.29 -13.60
C ARG A 22 -1.53 25.24 -13.47
N ARG A 23 -2.20 24.17 -13.90
CA ARG A 23 -3.67 24.06 -13.87
C ARG A 23 -4.23 23.04 -12.91
N VAL A 24 -3.40 22.30 -12.16
CA VAL A 24 -3.88 21.33 -11.16
C VAL A 24 -3.68 21.92 -9.79
N VAL A 25 -4.76 22.37 -9.18
CA VAL A 25 -4.80 22.73 -7.76
C VAL A 25 -4.39 21.50 -6.97
N GLY A 26 -3.22 21.53 -6.29
CA GLY A 26 -2.71 20.43 -5.50
C GLY A 26 -1.84 19.44 -6.27
N GLY A 27 -0.89 19.91 -7.09
CA GLY A 27 0.09 19.06 -7.77
C GLY A 27 0.86 18.17 -6.79
N ILE A 28 1.00 16.88 -7.17
CA ILE A 28 1.91 15.95 -6.49
C ILE A 28 3.14 15.75 -7.39
N SER A 29 4.32 15.86 -6.81
CA SER A 29 5.59 15.53 -7.46
C SER A 29 6.12 14.20 -6.95
N SER A 30 7.03 13.57 -7.66
CA SER A 30 7.67 12.34 -7.22
C SER A 30 9.17 12.40 -7.48
N PHE A 31 9.93 11.83 -6.56
CA PHE A 31 11.38 11.63 -6.70
C PHE A 31 11.81 10.40 -5.93
N ASP A 32 12.96 9.84 -6.31
CA ASP A 32 13.63 8.80 -5.56
C ASP A 32 14.73 9.42 -4.66
N ALA A 33 14.76 9.07 -3.39
CA ALA A 33 15.90 9.34 -2.49
C ALA A 33 16.94 8.22 -2.58
N GLY A 34 16.52 7.00 -2.96
CA GLY A 34 17.37 5.86 -3.23
C GLY A 34 16.68 4.80 -4.07
N ARG A 35 17.45 3.86 -4.59
CA ARG A 35 16.99 2.73 -5.41
C ARG A 35 17.65 1.45 -4.97
N GLY A 36 16.90 0.36 -4.87
CA GLY A 36 17.36 -0.95 -4.45
C GLY A 36 16.89 -1.32 -3.06
N CYS A 37 16.77 -2.61 -2.82
CA CYS A 37 16.27 -3.17 -1.57
C CYS A 37 17.19 -4.31 -1.11
N PRO A 38 17.55 -4.41 0.19
CA PRO A 38 18.43 -5.47 0.69
C PRO A 38 17.74 -6.84 0.80
N PHE A 39 16.42 -6.88 0.79
CA PHE A 39 15.63 -8.11 0.94
C PHE A 39 15.60 -8.96 -0.33
N GLN A 40 15.19 -10.23 -0.20
CA GLN A 40 15.28 -11.24 -1.27
C GLN A 40 13.92 -11.90 -1.54
N CYS A 41 12.86 -11.12 -1.53
CA CYS A 41 11.52 -11.63 -1.82
C CYS A 41 11.47 -12.24 -3.22
N SER A 42 11.01 -13.47 -3.37
CA SER A 42 11.07 -14.23 -4.61
C SER A 42 10.23 -13.64 -5.74
N PHE A 43 9.09 -13.04 -5.41
CA PHE A 43 8.18 -12.38 -6.35
C PHE A 43 8.68 -11.02 -6.83
N CYS A 44 9.63 -10.40 -6.10
CA CYS A 44 10.03 -9.01 -6.34
C CYS A 44 11.10 -8.89 -7.42
N THR A 45 10.90 -7.95 -8.36
CA THR A 45 11.86 -7.67 -9.44
C THR A 45 12.95 -6.69 -9.04
N ILE A 46 12.77 -5.93 -7.96
CA ILE A 46 13.64 -4.82 -7.57
C ILE A 46 15.10 -5.26 -7.38
N ILE A 47 15.32 -6.39 -6.72
CA ILE A 47 16.67 -6.92 -6.48
C ILE A 47 17.44 -7.21 -7.77
N ASN A 48 16.75 -7.59 -8.84
CA ASN A 48 17.33 -7.92 -10.13
C ASN A 48 17.48 -6.69 -11.04
N VAL A 49 16.58 -5.72 -10.93
CA VAL A 49 16.56 -4.50 -11.76
C VAL A 49 17.34 -3.36 -11.10
N GLN A 50 17.14 -3.13 -9.80
CA GLN A 50 17.75 -2.03 -9.05
C GLN A 50 18.97 -2.46 -8.23
N GLY A 51 19.07 -3.74 -7.88
CA GLY A 51 20.13 -4.32 -7.06
C GLY A 51 19.83 -4.26 -5.56
N ARG A 52 20.72 -4.90 -4.79
CA ARG A 52 20.60 -5.05 -3.32
C ARG A 52 21.17 -3.89 -2.52
N LYS A 53 21.99 -3.05 -3.14
CA LYS A 53 22.57 -1.87 -2.49
C LYS A 53 21.75 -0.65 -2.91
N SER A 54 21.21 0.07 -1.93
CA SER A 54 20.54 1.34 -2.21
C SER A 54 21.54 2.32 -2.84
N ARG A 55 21.23 2.75 -4.07
CA ARG A 55 21.93 3.85 -4.75
C ARG A 55 21.23 5.13 -4.34
N ARG A 56 21.87 5.93 -3.52
CA ARG A 56 21.25 7.07 -2.83
C ARG A 56 21.56 8.39 -3.53
N ARG A 57 20.59 9.30 -3.50
CA ARG A 57 20.85 10.72 -3.75
C ARG A 57 21.46 11.34 -2.51
N SER A 58 22.25 12.39 -2.70
CA SER A 58 22.72 13.16 -1.56
C SER A 58 21.55 13.89 -0.87
N PRO A 59 21.60 14.08 0.45
CA PRO A 59 20.61 14.90 1.16
C PRO A 59 20.49 16.33 0.60
N ASP A 60 21.58 16.90 0.06
CA ASP A 60 21.58 18.20 -0.61
C ASP A 60 20.72 18.22 -1.88
N ASP A 61 20.83 17.16 -2.70
CA ASP A 61 19.99 17.02 -3.89
C ASP A 61 18.50 16.91 -3.55
N ILE A 62 18.17 16.16 -2.50
CA ILE A 62 16.80 15.99 -2.05
C ILE A 62 16.23 17.32 -1.57
N GLU A 63 16.96 18.03 -0.73
CA GLU A 63 16.56 19.36 -0.26
C GLU A 63 16.35 20.32 -1.42
N ARG A 64 17.29 20.36 -2.39
CA ARG A 64 17.16 21.19 -3.59
C ARG A 64 15.90 20.84 -4.39
N ILE A 65 15.62 19.54 -4.63
CA ILE A 65 14.40 19.10 -5.33
C ILE A 65 13.15 19.60 -4.60
N ILE A 66 13.12 19.51 -3.27
CA ILE A 66 11.99 19.95 -2.46
C ILE A 66 11.81 21.47 -2.59
N ARG A 67 12.89 22.25 -2.45
CA ARG A 67 12.86 23.73 -2.55
C ARG A 67 12.44 24.20 -3.95
N ASP A 68 12.97 23.58 -5.03
CA ASP A 68 12.63 23.93 -6.40
C ASP A 68 11.14 23.68 -6.70
N ASN A 69 10.56 22.62 -6.15
CA ASN A 69 9.13 22.32 -6.27
C ASN A 69 8.29 23.26 -5.40
N ALA A 70 8.71 23.53 -4.17
CA ALA A 70 8.02 24.44 -3.25
C ALA A 70 7.94 25.86 -3.83
N ALA A 71 9.00 26.33 -4.49
CA ALA A 71 9.02 27.60 -5.22
C ALA A 71 7.97 27.67 -6.35
N GLN A 72 7.54 26.50 -6.87
CA GLN A 72 6.48 26.37 -7.87
C GLN A 72 5.09 26.11 -7.25
N GLY A 73 4.97 26.14 -5.91
CA GLY A 73 3.72 25.86 -5.18
C GLY A 73 3.38 24.38 -5.05
N ILE A 74 4.34 23.48 -5.25
CA ILE A 74 4.18 22.03 -5.11
C ILE A 74 4.74 21.59 -3.76
N PHE A 75 3.86 21.18 -2.85
CA PHE A 75 4.20 20.81 -1.48
C PHE A 75 3.89 19.35 -1.15
N SER A 76 3.39 18.58 -2.10
CA SER A 76 3.06 17.17 -1.90
C SER A 76 3.96 16.29 -2.76
N PHE A 77 4.57 15.28 -2.15
CA PHE A 77 5.56 14.43 -2.80
C PHE A 77 5.28 12.95 -2.54
N PHE A 78 5.59 12.13 -3.54
CA PHE A 78 5.77 10.70 -3.37
C PHE A 78 7.26 10.38 -3.48
N ILE A 79 7.86 9.90 -2.38
CA ILE A 79 9.22 9.37 -2.39
C ILE A 79 9.14 7.93 -2.87
N THR A 80 9.66 7.68 -4.08
CA THR A 80 9.49 6.43 -4.82
C THR A 80 10.59 5.41 -4.51
N ASP A 81 11.25 5.52 -3.35
CA ASP A 81 12.19 4.51 -2.89
C ASP A 81 11.47 3.16 -2.75
N ASP A 82 12.11 2.09 -3.17
CA ASP A 82 11.58 0.73 -3.01
C ASP A 82 11.38 0.37 -1.52
N ASN A 83 12.17 1.00 -0.64
CA ASN A 83 12.09 0.85 0.80
C ASN A 83 12.89 1.97 1.49
N LEU A 84 12.22 3.07 1.82
CA LEU A 84 12.89 4.25 2.40
C LEU A 84 13.51 3.95 3.78
N ALA A 85 12.93 3.03 4.55
CA ALA A 85 13.46 2.63 5.86
C ALA A 85 14.86 1.96 5.77
N ARG A 86 15.26 1.51 4.59
CA ARG A 86 16.57 0.90 4.33
C ARG A 86 17.55 1.85 3.61
N ASN A 87 17.14 3.08 3.36
CA ASN A 87 18.04 4.14 2.90
C ASN A 87 18.92 4.58 4.06
N LYS A 88 20.24 4.43 3.93
CA LYS A 88 21.19 4.74 5.03
C LYS A 88 21.24 6.22 5.42
N ASP A 89 20.78 7.11 4.54
CA ASP A 89 20.77 8.56 4.79
C ASP A 89 19.37 9.04 5.23
N TRP A 90 18.42 8.12 5.53
CA TRP A 90 17.06 8.45 5.87
C TRP A 90 16.95 9.47 7.01
N GLU A 91 17.81 9.35 8.02
CA GLU A 91 17.79 10.21 9.19
C GLU A 91 18.21 11.64 8.82
N ILE A 92 19.34 11.78 8.10
CA ILE A 92 19.82 13.09 7.63
C ILE A 92 18.79 13.74 6.71
N ILE A 93 18.13 12.95 5.85
CA ILE A 93 17.08 13.43 4.94
C ILE A 93 15.90 13.95 5.76
N PHE A 94 15.43 13.18 6.74
CA PHE A 94 14.30 13.62 7.57
C PHE A 94 14.65 14.84 8.42
N ASP A 95 15.84 14.91 9.02
CA ASP A 95 16.26 16.05 9.81
C ASP A 95 16.27 17.35 8.98
N ARG A 96 16.75 17.28 7.73
CA ARG A 96 16.69 18.43 6.82
C ARG A 96 15.26 18.82 6.46
N ILE A 97 14.40 17.85 6.20
CA ILE A 97 12.99 18.11 5.89
C ILE A 97 12.27 18.70 7.11
N ILE A 98 12.56 18.19 8.31
CA ILE A 98 12.04 18.76 9.57
C ILE A 98 12.42 20.22 9.69
N LYS A 99 13.68 20.55 9.43
CA LYS A 99 14.16 21.95 9.43
C LYS A 99 13.38 22.81 8.43
N LEU A 100 13.18 22.34 7.18
CA LEU A 100 12.38 23.07 6.19
C LEU A 100 10.96 23.33 6.69
N ARG A 101 10.37 22.41 7.44
CA ARG A 101 8.99 22.51 7.92
C ARG A 101 8.85 23.36 9.18
N GLU A 102 9.74 23.14 10.15
CA GLU A 102 9.62 23.70 11.50
C GLU A 102 10.32 25.05 11.63
N GLU A 103 11.42 25.30 10.89
CA GLU A 103 12.16 26.55 10.94
C GLU A 103 11.84 27.49 9.76
N GLU A 104 11.50 26.94 8.58
CA GLU A 104 11.28 27.73 7.37
C GLU A 104 9.80 27.76 6.92
N ASP A 105 8.88 27.17 7.68
CA ASP A 105 7.44 27.13 7.42
C ASP A 105 7.05 26.57 6.02
N ILE A 106 7.87 25.68 5.44
CA ILE A 106 7.56 25.05 4.16
C ILE A 106 6.65 23.82 4.39
N PRO A 107 5.34 23.86 4.06
CA PRO A 107 4.35 22.86 4.49
C PRO A 107 4.36 21.57 3.63
N VAL A 108 5.53 21.00 3.41
CA VAL A 108 5.68 19.79 2.59
C VAL A 108 5.02 18.56 3.22
N ARG A 109 4.54 17.65 2.37
CA ARG A 109 3.86 16.41 2.76
C ARG A 109 4.35 15.27 1.90
N PHE A 110 4.49 14.09 2.51
CA PHE A 110 5.05 12.93 1.84
C PHE A 110 4.15 11.70 1.90
N ILE A 111 4.27 10.90 0.84
CA ILE A 111 3.90 9.49 0.79
C ILE A 111 5.22 8.72 0.68
N ILE A 112 5.40 7.68 1.48
CA ILE A 112 6.60 6.84 1.48
C ILE A 112 6.23 5.36 1.44
N GLN A 113 7.22 4.52 1.10
CA GLN A 113 7.10 3.06 1.11
C GLN A 113 8.14 2.48 2.08
N VAL A 114 7.72 1.53 2.91
CA VAL A 114 8.57 0.90 3.93
C VAL A 114 8.25 -0.59 4.09
N ASP A 115 9.17 -1.32 4.68
CA ASP A 115 8.91 -2.68 5.17
C ASP A 115 8.30 -2.69 6.58
N THR A 116 7.89 -3.86 7.04
CA THR A 116 7.24 -4.06 8.34
C THR A 116 8.17 -3.88 9.54
N LEU A 117 9.49 -3.93 9.36
CA LEU A 117 10.47 -3.72 10.44
C LEU A 117 10.90 -2.26 10.60
N CYS A 118 10.25 -1.33 9.92
CA CYS A 118 10.59 0.10 10.01
C CYS A 118 10.44 0.65 11.44
N HIS A 119 9.55 0.07 12.24
CA HIS A 119 9.29 0.46 13.63
C HIS A 119 10.42 0.07 14.59
N GLU A 120 11.25 -0.91 14.22
CA GLU A 120 12.44 -1.28 15.00
C GLU A 120 13.61 -0.27 14.83
N ILE A 121 13.52 0.62 13.83
CA ILE A 121 14.55 1.64 13.61
C ILE A 121 14.30 2.80 14.60
N PRO A 122 15.23 3.10 15.50
CA PRO A 122 15.04 4.15 16.51
C PRO A 122 14.63 5.49 15.86
N ASN A 123 13.60 6.13 16.37
CA ASN A 123 13.09 7.44 15.96
C ASN A 123 12.59 7.55 14.50
N PHE A 124 12.60 6.46 13.72
CA PHE A 124 12.22 6.52 12.29
C PHE A 124 10.79 7.03 12.10
N ILE A 125 9.82 6.43 12.79
CA ILE A 125 8.40 6.78 12.65
C ILE A 125 8.13 8.19 13.20
N GLU A 126 8.73 8.55 14.33
CA GLU A 126 8.60 9.89 14.91
C GLU A 126 9.12 10.96 13.95
N LYS A 127 10.37 10.81 13.46
CA LYS A 127 10.97 11.75 12.50
C LYS A 127 10.19 11.78 11.19
N ALA A 128 9.66 10.66 10.71
CA ALA A 128 8.79 10.62 9.53
C ALA A 128 7.54 11.48 9.71
N GLY A 129 6.86 11.38 10.85
CA GLY A 129 5.69 12.20 11.19
C GLY A 129 6.02 13.71 11.20
N ARG A 130 7.12 14.11 11.85
CA ARG A 130 7.64 15.49 11.90
C ARG A 130 8.08 15.97 10.52
N ALA A 131 8.77 15.14 9.73
CA ALA A 131 9.15 15.44 8.36
C ALA A 131 7.93 15.63 7.42
N GLY A 132 6.72 15.32 7.89
CA GLY A 132 5.49 15.56 7.14
C GLY A 132 5.01 14.37 6.32
N VAL A 133 5.44 13.16 6.63
CA VAL A 133 4.81 11.96 6.10
C VAL A 133 3.35 11.95 6.53
N ARG A 134 2.44 11.74 5.57
CA ARG A 134 0.99 11.70 5.80
C ARG A 134 0.38 10.38 5.40
N ARG A 135 1.10 9.61 4.60
CA ARG A 135 0.70 8.30 4.14
C ARG A 135 1.92 7.41 4.05
N VAL A 136 1.77 6.17 4.46
CA VAL A 136 2.82 5.15 4.34
C VAL A 136 2.25 3.91 3.68
N PHE A 137 2.92 3.42 2.63
CA PHE A 137 2.67 2.11 2.07
C PHE A 137 3.58 1.07 2.75
N ILE A 138 2.99 -0.03 3.21
CA ILE A 138 3.66 -1.07 3.98
C ILE A 138 3.49 -2.40 3.23
N GLY A 139 4.60 -3.03 2.89
CA GLY A 139 4.60 -4.38 2.30
C GLY A 139 4.27 -5.43 3.36
N LEU A 140 2.98 -5.55 3.76
CA LEU A 140 2.50 -6.55 4.71
C LEU A 140 2.52 -7.95 4.10
N GLU A 141 2.08 -8.07 2.88
CA GLU A 141 1.99 -9.22 1.99
C GLU A 141 1.01 -10.32 2.45
N ASN A 142 1.12 -10.81 3.67
CA ASN A 142 0.26 -11.88 4.21
C ASN A 142 0.34 -11.91 5.75
N ILE A 143 -0.63 -12.55 6.40
CA ILE A 143 -0.60 -12.87 7.84
C ILE A 143 -0.26 -14.34 8.12
N ASN A 144 -0.11 -15.17 7.07
CA ASN A 144 0.26 -16.57 7.19
C ASN A 144 1.79 -16.71 7.04
N PRO A 145 2.52 -17.21 8.07
CA PRO A 145 3.96 -17.39 8.02
C PRO A 145 4.43 -18.34 6.91
N ASP A 146 3.66 -19.37 6.55
CA ASP A 146 4.03 -20.30 5.49
C ASP A 146 4.05 -19.58 4.14
N SER A 147 3.06 -18.73 3.89
CA SER A 147 3.01 -17.88 2.69
C SER A 147 4.22 -16.93 2.63
N LEU A 148 4.55 -16.28 3.75
CA LEU A 148 5.71 -15.38 3.85
C LEU A 148 7.04 -16.12 3.67
N MET A 149 7.17 -17.31 4.24
CA MET A 149 8.36 -18.14 4.08
C MET A 149 8.53 -18.65 2.66
N SER A 150 7.46 -19.08 1.99
CA SER A 150 7.48 -19.52 0.59
C SER A 150 7.97 -18.41 -0.34
N ALA A 151 7.67 -17.16 -0.02
CA ALA A 151 8.11 -15.96 -0.75
C ALA A 151 9.49 -15.44 -0.33
N ASN A 152 10.23 -16.13 0.51
CA ASN A 152 11.48 -15.64 1.13
C ASN A 152 11.34 -14.28 1.86
N LYS A 153 10.12 -13.92 2.30
CA LYS A 153 9.85 -12.66 3.01
C LYS A 153 10.08 -12.80 4.52
N ARG A 154 11.29 -13.17 4.88
CA ARG A 154 11.70 -13.50 6.27
C ARG A 154 11.70 -12.32 7.22
N GLN A 155 11.68 -11.08 6.71
CA GLN A 155 11.62 -9.87 7.50
C GLN A 155 10.22 -9.59 8.06
N ASN A 156 9.17 -10.19 7.52
CA ASN A 156 7.82 -9.97 8.02
C ASN A 156 7.60 -10.82 9.28
N ARG A 157 7.22 -10.16 10.38
CA ARG A 157 6.87 -10.77 11.65
C ARG A 157 5.44 -10.39 11.97
N ILE A 158 4.54 -11.36 11.89
CA ILE A 158 3.10 -11.12 12.12
C ILE A 158 2.82 -10.61 13.53
N THR A 159 3.64 -11.01 14.51
CA THR A 159 3.56 -10.56 15.90
C THR A 159 3.73 -9.04 16.06
N ASP A 160 4.51 -8.42 15.19
CA ASP A 160 4.85 -7.00 15.29
C ASP A 160 3.91 -6.10 14.48
N TYR A 161 3.01 -6.68 13.66
CA TYR A 161 2.17 -5.90 12.75
C TYR A 161 1.29 -4.88 13.46
N ARG A 162 0.63 -5.30 14.56
CA ARG A 162 -0.24 -4.39 15.32
C ARG A 162 0.57 -3.25 15.94
N LYS A 163 1.70 -3.57 16.56
CA LYS A 163 2.59 -2.59 17.18
C LYS A 163 3.05 -1.56 16.14
N MET A 164 3.62 -2.02 15.02
CA MET A 164 4.07 -1.16 13.92
C MET A 164 2.96 -0.23 13.41
N LEU A 165 1.74 -0.75 13.24
CA LEU A 165 0.60 0.03 12.78
C LEU A 165 0.13 1.06 13.82
N LEU A 166 0.15 0.71 15.11
CA LEU A 166 -0.15 1.65 16.20
C LEU A 166 0.90 2.76 16.28
N ASP A 167 2.18 2.46 16.08
CA ASP A 167 3.25 3.45 16.05
C ASP A 167 3.03 4.47 14.90
N TRP A 168 2.66 4.02 13.71
CA TRP A 168 2.30 4.93 12.60
C TRP A 168 1.06 5.77 12.91
N ARG A 169 0.06 5.19 13.57
CA ARG A 169 -1.15 5.93 13.97
C ARG A 169 -0.87 6.98 15.01
N SER A 170 0.04 6.73 15.96
CA SER A 170 0.41 7.68 17.02
C SER A 170 0.95 9.00 16.46
N VAL A 171 1.61 8.97 15.30
CA VAL A 171 2.11 10.16 14.59
C VAL A 171 1.13 10.70 13.52
N GLY A 172 -0.10 10.17 13.47
CA GLY A 172 -1.17 10.67 12.60
C GLY A 172 -0.99 10.36 11.11
N VAL A 173 -0.27 9.29 10.79
CA VAL A 173 -0.01 8.83 9.42
C VAL A 173 -1.04 7.78 9.01
N ILE A 174 -1.64 7.95 7.81
CA ILE A 174 -2.57 6.98 7.22
C ILE A 174 -1.77 5.80 6.66
N THR A 175 -2.16 4.59 7.05
CA THR A 175 -1.50 3.35 6.65
C THR A 175 -2.19 2.69 5.46
N TYR A 176 -1.40 2.34 4.45
CA TYR A 176 -1.78 1.47 3.35
C TYR A 176 -0.97 0.19 3.49
N ALA A 177 -1.61 -0.95 3.37
CA ALA A 177 -0.90 -2.22 3.39
C ALA A 177 -1.20 -3.00 2.10
N GLY A 178 -0.14 -3.50 1.48
CA GLY A 178 -0.26 -4.42 0.35
C GLY A 178 -0.46 -5.85 0.85
N TYR A 179 -1.45 -6.56 0.32
CA TYR A 179 -1.77 -7.94 0.62
C TYR A 179 -1.80 -8.77 -0.66
N ILE A 180 -0.96 -9.78 -0.74
CA ILE A 180 -0.82 -10.61 -1.93
C ILE A 180 -1.67 -11.88 -1.77
N LEU A 181 -2.44 -12.19 -2.81
CA LEU A 181 -3.31 -13.36 -2.92
C LEU A 181 -2.73 -14.35 -3.91
N GLY A 182 -2.77 -15.63 -3.59
CA GLY A 182 -2.33 -16.72 -4.46
C GLY A 182 -0.99 -17.31 -4.08
N PHE A 183 -0.61 -17.27 -2.80
CA PHE A 183 0.45 -18.12 -2.30
C PHE A 183 0.03 -19.60 -2.36
N PRO A 184 0.97 -20.54 -2.46
CA PRO A 184 0.66 -21.96 -2.75
C PRO A 184 -0.40 -22.61 -1.85
N GLY A 185 -0.55 -22.14 -0.62
CA GLY A 185 -1.54 -22.64 0.36
C GLY A 185 -2.87 -21.88 0.38
N ASP A 186 -3.04 -20.85 -0.44
CA ASP A 186 -4.25 -20.05 -0.43
C ASP A 186 -5.45 -20.80 -1.05
N THR A 187 -6.62 -20.60 -0.46
CA THR A 187 -7.93 -20.95 -1.01
C THR A 187 -8.87 -19.76 -0.86
N PRO A 188 -10.01 -19.70 -1.58
CA PRO A 188 -10.98 -18.63 -1.41
C PRO A 188 -11.43 -18.46 0.05
N GLU A 189 -11.58 -19.56 0.79
CA GLU A 189 -12.02 -19.58 2.19
C GLU A 189 -10.94 -19.03 3.13
N THR A 190 -9.68 -19.44 2.94
CA THR A 190 -8.56 -18.95 3.75
C THR A 190 -8.33 -17.45 3.52
N ILE A 191 -8.43 -16.99 2.29
CA ILE A 191 -8.32 -15.56 1.94
C ILE A 191 -9.38 -14.73 2.66
N VAL A 192 -10.65 -15.16 2.64
CA VAL A 192 -11.74 -14.45 3.32
C VAL A 192 -11.52 -14.44 4.83
N ARG A 193 -11.17 -15.58 5.41
CA ARG A 193 -10.88 -15.71 6.84
C ARG A 193 -9.76 -14.75 7.26
N ASP A 194 -8.66 -14.74 6.54
CA ASP A 194 -7.50 -13.92 6.87
C ASP A 194 -7.84 -12.42 6.77
N ILE A 195 -8.65 -12.02 5.79
CA ILE A 195 -9.14 -10.62 5.69
C ILE A 195 -10.02 -10.26 6.88
N GLU A 196 -10.91 -11.15 7.34
CA GLU A 196 -11.75 -10.89 8.52
C GLU A 196 -10.90 -10.78 9.80
N ILE A 197 -9.85 -11.59 9.95
CA ILE A 197 -8.88 -11.48 11.04
C ILE A 197 -8.17 -10.10 10.97
N ILE A 198 -7.66 -9.72 9.80
CA ILE A 198 -7.01 -8.41 9.60
C ILE A 198 -7.95 -7.27 10.00
N LYS A 199 -9.20 -7.30 9.55
CA LYS A 199 -10.21 -6.26 9.88
C LYS A 199 -10.43 -6.12 11.38
N ARG A 200 -10.40 -7.23 12.11
CA ARG A 200 -10.66 -7.27 13.54
C ARG A 200 -9.43 -6.90 14.35
N GLU A 201 -8.24 -7.38 13.96
CA GLU A 201 -7.05 -7.37 14.81
C GLU A 201 -5.99 -6.35 14.42
N LEU A 202 -6.03 -5.82 13.20
CA LEU A 202 -5.04 -4.85 12.72
C LEU A 202 -5.66 -3.48 12.43
N PRO A 203 -5.06 -2.38 12.94
CA PRO A 203 -5.58 -1.03 12.73
C PRO A 203 -5.15 -0.44 11.38
N ILE A 204 -5.27 -1.20 10.30
CA ILE A 204 -4.96 -0.75 8.93
C ILE A 204 -6.05 0.17 8.45
N ASP A 205 -5.68 1.30 7.83
CA ASP A 205 -6.66 2.23 7.25
C ASP A 205 -7.10 1.79 5.85
N LEU A 206 -6.16 1.31 5.02
CA LEU A 206 -6.46 0.80 3.68
C LEU A 206 -5.67 -0.48 3.43
N LEU A 207 -6.36 -1.49 2.92
CA LEU A 207 -5.75 -2.73 2.45
C LEU A 207 -5.90 -2.81 0.94
N GLU A 208 -4.81 -3.04 0.24
CA GLU A 208 -4.75 -3.22 -1.20
C GLU A 208 -4.47 -4.68 -1.51
N PHE A 209 -5.17 -5.24 -2.49
CA PHE A 209 -5.02 -6.64 -2.86
C PHE A 209 -4.33 -6.78 -4.21
N PHE A 210 -3.38 -7.70 -4.27
CA PHE A 210 -2.62 -8.00 -5.46
C PHE A 210 -2.67 -9.49 -5.75
N CYS A 211 -2.82 -9.89 -7.02
CA CYS A 211 -2.56 -11.25 -7.44
C CYS A 211 -1.05 -11.52 -7.43
N LEU A 212 -0.62 -12.64 -6.86
CA LEU A 212 0.77 -13.06 -6.91
C LEU A 212 1.16 -13.29 -8.39
N THR A 213 1.86 -12.32 -8.93
CA THR A 213 2.22 -12.29 -10.35
C THR A 213 3.70 -12.60 -10.53
N PRO A 214 4.07 -13.60 -11.32
CA PRO A 214 5.47 -13.91 -11.62
C PRO A 214 6.04 -12.86 -12.58
N LEU A 215 6.37 -11.67 -12.05
CA LEU A 215 6.87 -10.56 -12.86
C LEU A 215 8.19 -10.92 -13.54
N PRO A 216 8.36 -10.63 -14.83
CA PRO A 216 9.62 -10.85 -15.55
C PRO A 216 10.81 -10.23 -14.82
N GLY A 217 11.83 -11.04 -14.54
CA GLY A 217 12.99 -10.65 -13.74
C GLY A 217 12.91 -11.02 -12.26
N SER A 218 11.77 -11.51 -11.76
CA SER A 218 11.67 -12.11 -10.42
C SER A 218 12.23 -13.54 -10.39
N GLN A 219 12.53 -14.02 -9.19
CA GLN A 219 12.93 -15.43 -9.00
C GLN A 219 11.76 -16.37 -9.34
N ASP A 220 10.54 -16.03 -8.92
CA ASP A 220 9.33 -16.82 -9.19
C ASP A 220 9.12 -17.00 -10.70
N HIS A 221 9.24 -15.93 -11.49
CA HIS A 221 9.12 -16.03 -12.95
C HIS A 221 10.13 -17.02 -13.53
N LYS A 222 11.39 -16.95 -13.09
CA LYS A 222 12.46 -17.83 -13.56
C LYS A 222 12.17 -19.29 -13.20
N GLU A 223 11.75 -19.56 -11.96
CA GLU A 223 11.50 -20.92 -11.47
C GLU A 223 10.26 -21.52 -12.11
N LEU A 224 9.16 -20.79 -12.21
CA LEU A 224 7.92 -21.26 -12.83
C LEU A 224 8.13 -21.54 -14.32
N SER A 225 8.87 -20.67 -15.02
CA SER A 225 9.25 -20.90 -16.42
C SER A 225 10.08 -22.17 -16.58
N ALA A 226 11.08 -22.40 -15.72
CA ALA A 226 11.92 -23.59 -15.78
C ALA A 226 11.15 -24.88 -15.49
N LYS A 227 10.10 -24.81 -14.66
CA LYS A 227 9.20 -25.93 -14.35
C LYS A 227 8.11 -26.14 -15.40
N GLY A 228 8.02 -25.29 -16.42
CA GLY A 228 6.98 -25.36 -17.46
C GLY A 228 5.57 -25.06 -16.94
N VAL A 229 5.44 -24.33 -15.82
CA VAL A 229 4.14 -23.92 -15.30
C VAL A 229 3.53 -22.91 -16.27
N TRP A 230 2.23 -23.04 -16.52
CA TRP A 230 1.53 -22.12 -17.41
C TRP A 230 1.67 -20.67 -16.93
N MET A 231 1.98 -19.79 -17.86
CA MET A 231 1.99 -18.34 -17.68
C MET A 231 1.28 -17.67 -18.85
N ASP A 232 0.45 -16.66 -18.58
CA ASP A 232 -0.30 -15.93 -19.61
C ASP A 232 0.67 -15.22 -20.57
N PRO A 233 0.57 -15.43 -21.90
CA PRO A 233 1.44 -14.78 -22.86
C PRO A 233 1.16 -13.28 -23.06
N ASP A 234 0.00 -12.79 -22.61
CA ASP A 234 -0.34 -11.35 -22.70
C ASP A 234 0.26 -10.57 -21.54
N MET A 235 1.41 -9.95 -21.81
CA MET A 235 2.14 -9.13 -20.84
C MET A 235 1.35 -7.94 -20.29
N ASN A 236 0.23 -7.55 -20.93
CA ASN A 236 -0.63 -6.49 -20.39
C ASN A 236 -1.45 -6.95 -19.18
N LYS A 237 -1.51 -8.23 -18.90
CA LYS A 237 -2.17 -8.78 -17.71
C LYS A 237 -1.25 -8.90 -16.50
N TYR A 238 0.06 -8.60 -16.65
CA TYR A 238 1.00 -8.61 -15.54
C TYR A 238 0.91 -7.29 -14.73
N ASP A 239 -0.32 -6.90 -14.43
CA ASP A 239 -0.73 -5.66 -13.76
C ASP A 239 -1.06 -5.85 -12.28
N LEU A 240 -0.80 -7.05 -11.71
CA LEU A 240 -1.05 -7.44 -10.33
C LEU A 240 -2.54 -7.60 -9.97
N GLU A 241 -3.46 -7.44 -10.91
CA GLU A 241 -4.89 -7.69 -10.71
C GLU A 241 -5.43 -8.89 -11.51
N HIS A 242 -4.69 -9.33 -12.53
CA HIS A 242 -5.05 -10.51 -13.31
C HIS A 242 -4.26 -11.73 -12.89
N VAL A 243 -4.91 -12.89 -12.96
CA VAL A 243 -4.24 -14.20 -12.80
C VAL A 243 -3.42 -14.48 -14.04
N THR A 244 -2.12 -14.64 -13.86
CA THR A 244 -1.16 -14.80 -14.96
C THR A 244 -0.36 -16.10 -14.88
N THR A 245 -0.64 -16.96 -13.90
CA THR A 245 0.06 -18.23 -13.72
C THR A 245 -0.86 -19.29 -13.12
N GLY A 246 -0.45 -20.56 -13.19
CA GLY A 246 -1.13 -21.66 -12.53
C GLY A 246 -0.97 -21.60 -11.01
N HIS A 247 -1.96 -22.12 -10.30
CA HIS A 247 -1.97 -22.24 -8.83
C HIS A 247 -2.14 -23.72 -8.43
N SER A 248 -1.68 -24.09 -7.22
CA SER A 248 -1.72 -25.48 -6.74
C SER A 248 -3.11 -25.94 -6.30
N THR A 249 -3.95 -25.05 -5.79
CA THR A 249 -5.25 -25.35 -5.17
C THR A 249 -6.43 -24.65 -5.83
N MET A 250 -6.20 -23.61 -6.62
CA MET A 250 -7.25 -22.83 -7.28
C MET A 250 -7.11 -22.88 -8.80
N SER A 251 -8.23 -22.97 -9.51
CA SER A 251 -8.27 -22.65 -10.94
C SER A 251 -8.04 -21.14 -11.17
N PRO A 252 -7.67 -20.70 -12.37
CA PRO A 252 -7.54 -19.26 -12.68
C PRO A 252 -8.83 -18.47 -12.43
N GLU A 253 -9.98 -19.07 -12.68
CA GLU A 253 -11.30 -18.49 -12.48
C GLU A 253 -11.62 -18.34 -10.98
N GLU A 254 -11.34 -19.36 -10.17
CA GLU A 254 -11.51 -19.34 -8.71
C GLU A 254 -10.60 -18.28 -8.07
N TRP A 255 -9.34 -18.21 -8.50
CA TRP A 255 -8.40 -17.19 -8.00
C TRP A 255 -8.83 -15.78 -8.38
N GLY A 256 -9.23 -15.55 -9.65
CA GLY A 256 -9.80 -14.26 -10.07
C GLY A 256 -11.06 -13.89 -9.32
N HIS A 257 -11.90 -14.87 -8.97
CA HIS A 257 -13.07 -14.66 -8.12
C HIS A 257 -12.67 -14.32 -6.68
N ALA A 258 -11.71 -15.02 -6.10
CA ALA A 258 -11.18 -14.77 -4.76
C ALA A 258 -10.57 -13.37 -4.66
N TYR A 259 -9.87 -12.88 -5.69
CA TYR A 259 -9.37 -11.52 -5.76
C TYR A 259 -10.50 -10.49 -5.65
N LYS A 260 -11.58 -10.64 -6.42
CA LYS A 260 -12.74 -9.73 -6.35
C LYS A 260 -13.48 -9.84 -5.00
N LEU A 261 -13.53 -11.05 -4.44
CA LEU A 261 -14.13 -11.30 -3.14
C LEU A 261 -13.34 -10.64 -2.02
N ALA A 262 -12.01 -10.62 -2.08
CA ALA A 262 -11.14 -9.95 -1.13
C ALA A 262 -11.47 -8.45 -1.01
N TRP A 263 -11.57 -7.74 -2.14
CA TRP A 263 -12.00 -6.35 -2.16
C TRP A 263 -13.39 -6.14 -1.54
N LYS A 264 -14.35 -7.02 -1.87
CA LYS A 264 -15.71 -6.95 -1.35
C LYS A 264 -15.75 -7.22 0.16
N THR A 265 -14.93 -8.13 0.66
CA THR A 265 -14.85 -8.51 2.08
C THR A 265 -14.26 -7.37 2.92
N TYR A 266 -13.22 -6.70 2.44
CA TYR A 266 -12.60 -5.60 3.19
C TYR A 266 -13.45 -4.32 3.15
N PHE A 267 -13.95 -3.91 2.00
CA PHE A 267 -14.69 -2.64 1.84
C PHE A 267 -16.19 -2.77 2.13
N THR A 268 -16.55 -3.49 3.18
CA THR A 268 -17.94 -3.52 3.65
C THR A 268 -18.35 -2.20 4.30
N PRO A 269 -19.63 -1.84 4.26
CA PRO A 269 -20.13 -0.63 4.92
C PRO A 269 -19.80 -0.55 6.41
N GLU A 270 -19.84 -1.68 7.10
CA GLU A 270 -19.54 -1.81 8.52
C GLU A 270 -18.07 -1.53 8.78
N HIS A 271 -17.18 -2.14 7.97
CA HIS A 271 -15.73 -1.94 8.13
C HIS A 271 -15.31 -0.50 7.79
N ILE A 272 -15.87 0.13 6.75
CA ILE A 272 -15.64 1.55 6.45
C ILE A 272 -15.97 2.42 7.67
N LYS A 273 -17.11 2.18 8.34
CA LYS A 273 -17.47 2.91 9.54
C LYS A 273 -16.53 2.62 10.71
N THR A 274 -16.07 1.37 10.86
CA THR A 274 -15.08 0.98 11.87
C THR A 274 -13.78 1.74 11.69
N VAL A 275 -13.22 1.76 10.48
CA VAL A 275 -11.99 2.52 10.18
C VAL A 275 -12.17 4.01 10.44
N MET A 276 -13.35 4.58 10.11
CA MET A 276 -13.66 5.98 10.45
C MET A 276 -13.68 6.24 11.96
N ARG A 277 -14.26 5.32 12.77
CA ARG A 277 -14.24 5.42 14.24
C ARG A 277 -12.82 5.35 14.78
N ARG A 278 -12.03 4.37 14.34
CA ARG A 278 -10.61 4.23 14.70
C ARG A 278 -9.83 5.50 14.39
N SER A 279 -10.06 6.11 13.23
CA SER A 279 -9.40 7.36 12.84
C SER A 279 -9.80 8.53 13.73
N ALA A 280 -11.09 8.65 14.09
CA ALA A 280 -11.58 9.70 14.98
C ALA A 280 -11.03 9.56 16.40
N ALA A 281 -10.95 8.32 16.92
CA ALA A 281 -10.40 8.02 18.25
C ALA A 281 -8.92 8.45 18.37
N ASN A 282 -8.13 8.28 17.33
CA ASN A 282 -6.72 8.66 17.31
C ASN A 282 -6.47 10.11 16.83
N GLY A 283 -7.48 10.98 16.82
CA GLY A 283 -7.31 12.37 16.37
C GLY A 283 -7.04 12.55 14.88
N MET A 284 -7.09 11.47 14.09
CA MET A 284 -6.89 11.51 12.65
C MET A 284 -8.14 12.01 11.95
N SER A 285 -7.96 12.56 10.75
CA SER A 285 -9.11 13.05 9.96
C SER A 285 -9.91 11.89 9.35
N ALA A 286 -11.02 11.51 10.00
CA ALA A 286 -11.96 10.53 9.45
C ALA A 286 -12.44 10.88 8.03
N GLY A 287 -12.46 12.17 7.66
CA GLY A 287 -12.83 12.61 6.31
C GLY A 287 -11.77 12.30 5.24
N LYS A 288 -10.48 12.38 5.59
CA LYS A 288 -9.40 12.02 4.67
C LYS A 288 -9.35 10.51 4.46
N VAL A 289 -9.49 9.74 5.53
CA VAL A 289 -9.53 8.28 5.46
C VAL A 289 -10.75 7.82 4.69
N LEU A 290 -11.94 8.38 4.97
CA LEU A 290 -13.15 8.11 4.20
C LEU A 290 -12.97 8.36 2.70
N PHE A 291 -12.38 9.52 2.32
CA PHE A 291 -12.14 9.83 0.91
C PHE A 291 -11.31 8.73 0.23
N LEU A 292 -10.27 8.25 0.88
CA LEU A 292 -9.40 7.21 0.34
C LEU A 292 -10.13 5.85 0.27
N MET A 293 -10.88 5.49 1.31
CA MET A 293 -11.68 4.26 1.29
C MET A 293 -12.74 4.28 0.16
N LEU A 294 -13.42 5.41 -0.04
CA LEU A 294 -14.38 5.55 -1.13
C LEU A 294 -13.71 5.56 -2.50
N TRP A 295 -12.50 6.14 -2.59
CA TRP A 295 -11.70 6.07 -3.82
C TRP A 295 -11.40 4.62 -4.17
N PHE A 296 -10.80 3.84 -3.25
CA PHE A 296 -10.42 2.45 -3.46
C PHE A 296 -11.64 1.57 -3.78
N HIS A 297 -12.69 1.66 -2.96
CA HIS A 297 -13.94 0.94 -3.20
C HIS A 297 -14.53 1.25 -4.58
N SER A 298 -14.55 2.52 -4.99
CA SER A 298 -15.18 2.93 -6.23
C SER A 298 -14.34 2.61 -7.47
N CYS A 299 -13.01 2.57 -7.38
CA CYS A 299 -12.16 2.10 -8.47
C CYS A 299 -12.52 0.66 -8.87
N ILE A 300 -12.58 -0.23 -7.89
CA ILE A 300 -12.95 -1.64 -8.12
C ILE A 300 -14.43 -1.77 -8.51
N LYS A 301 -15.34 -1.13 -7.76
CA LYS A 301 -16.78 -1.31 -7.95
C LYS A 301 -17.32 -0.73 -9.25
N LEU A 302 -16.77 0.40 -9.71
CA LEU A 302 -17.29 1.15 -10.84
C LEU A 302 -16.48 1.01 -12.12
N GLU A 303 -15.18 0.78 -12.00
CA GLU A 303 -14.28 0.70 -13.15
C GLU A 303 -13.64 -0.67 -13.32
N ASP A 304 -13.75 -1.57 -12.33
CA ASP A 304 -13.08 -2.88 -12.30
C ASP A 304 -11.57 -2.74 -12.58
N VAL A 305 -10.94 -1.78 -11.88
CA VAL A 305 -9.50 -1.50 -11.98
C VAL A 305 -8.88 -1.26 -10.63
N HIS A 306 -7.63 -1.65 -10.48
CA HIS A 306 -6.88 -1.42 -9.25
C HIS A 306 -6.71 0.09 -8.97
N PRO A 307 -6.79 0.56 -7.71
CA PRO A 307 -6.65 1.97 -7.35
C PRO A 307 -5.34 2.63 -7.77
N LEU A 308 -4.28 1.86 -7.97
CA LEU A 308 -3.00 2.35 -8.51
C LEU A 308 -3.04 2.65 -10.00
N GLU A 309 -3.95 2.04 -10.76
CA GLU A 309 -4.08 2.21 -12.21
C GLU A 309 -5.08 3.29 -12.62
N GLY A 310 -6.00 3.64 -11.76
CA GLY A 310 -7.05 4.56 -12.14
C GLY A 310 -7.83 5.14 -10.97
N GLY A 311 -8.90 5.86 -11.31
CA GLY A 311 -9.85 6.41 -10.36
C GLY A 311 -11.26 5.83 -10.59
N TYR A 312 -12.22 6.24 -9.75
CA TYR A 312 -13.62 5.84 -9.88
C TYR A 312 -14.26 6.27 -11.21
N PHE A 313 -13.58 7.09 -11.99
CA PHE A 313 -14.04 7.60 -13.28
C PHE A 313 -12.88 7.60 -14.28
N ARG A 314 -12.93 6.68 -15.26
CA ARG A 314 -12.00 6.62 -16.38
C ARG A 314 -12.65 7.28 -17.61
N ARG A 315 -11.93 8.24 -18.16
CA ARG A 315 -12.38 8.88 -19.41
C ARG A 315 -12.20 7.93 -20.58
N LYS A 316 -13.32 7.56 -21.23
CA LYS A 316 -13.34 6.63 -22.36
C LYS A 316 -13.45 7.39 -23.67
N TYR A 317 -12.63 7.03 -24.63
CA TYR A 317 -12.70 7.56 -25.98
C TYR A 317 -13.06 6.43 -26.95
N ARG A 318 -14.04 6.65 -27.83
CA ARG A 318 -14.48 5.66 -28.81
C ARG A 318 -13.34 5.18 -29.75
N ARG A 319 -12.35 6.02 -30.00
CA ARG A 319 -11.19 5.73 -30.84
C ARG A 319 -10.12 4.88 -30.16
N ASP A 320 -10.10 4.86 -28.81
CA ASP A 320 -9.06 4.18 -28.04
C ASP A 320 -9.41 2.70 -27.96
N ARG A 321 -8.89 1.93 -28.91
CA ARG A 321 -9.08 0.48 -29.05
C ARG A 321 -7.73 -0.19 -29.26
N ARG A 322 -7.63 -1.43 -28.79
CA ARG A 322 -6.48 -2.27 -29.15
C ARG A 322 -6.39 -2.41 -30.68
N PRO A 323 -5.18 -2.47 -31.26
CA PRO A 323 -5.02 -2.74 -32.69
C PRO A 323 -5.83 -3.98 -33.12
N GLY A 324 -6.50 -3.91 -34.25
CA GLY A 324 -7.33 -5.00 -34.78
C GLY A 324 -8.80 -4.98 -34.33
N LEU A 325 -9.16 -4.25 -33.27
CA LEU A 325 -10.56 -4.15 -32.84
C LEU A 325 -11.31 -3.04 -33.60
N LYS A 326 -12.51 -3.40 -34.08
CA LYS A 326 -13.41 -2.42 -34.75
C LYS A 326 -13.89 -1.36 -33.78
N ARG A 327 -14.03 -0.11 -34.27
CA ARG A 327 -14.64 0.97 -33.50
C ARG A 327 -16.13 0.70 -33.32
N GLU A 328 -16.63 0.89 -32.11
CA GLU A 328 -18.08 0.78 -31.82
C GLU A 328 -18.89 1.82 -32.64
N ASN A 329 -20.17 1.50 -32.88
CA ASN A 329 -21.09 2.45 -33.46
C ASN A 329 -21.26 3.67 -32.52
N PRO A 330 -21.12 4.91 -33.02
CA PRO A 330 -21.25 6.09 -32.16
C PRO A 330 -22.65 6.22 -31.51
N LEU A 331 -23.72 5.77 -32.18
CA LEU A 331 -25.08 5.81 -31.67
C LEU A 331 -25.30 4.84 -30.48
N LEU A 332 -24.43 3.85 -30.31
CA LEU A 332 -24.43 2.94 -29.15
C LEU A 332 -23.44 3.39 -28.09
N PHE A 333 -22.24 3.82 -28.49
CA PHE A 333 -21.19 4.21 -27.60
C PHE A 333 -21.56 5.42 -26.71
N TYR A 334 -21.99 6.53 -27.32
CA TYR A 334 -22.21 7.77 -26.57
C TYR A 334 -23.38 7.71 -25.59
N PRO A 335 -24.57 7.16 -25.92
CA PRO A 335 -25.66 7.01 -24.94
C PRO A 335 -25.27 6.11 -23.80
N ARG A 336 -24.63 4.94 -24.08
CA ARG A 336 -24.16 4.01 -23.04
C ARG A 336 -23.14 4.69 -22.11
N TYR A 337 -22.17 5.40 -22.69
CA TYR A 337 -21.17 6.12 -21.91
C TYR A 337 -21.77 7.27 -21.08
N GLY A 338 -22.75 7.98 -21.63
CA GLY A 338 -23.51 9.00 -20.91
C GLY A 338 -24.26 8.44 -19.70
N CYS A 339 -24.97 7.33 -19.87
CA CYS A 339 -25.64 6.63 -18.76
C CYS A 339 -24.64 6.14 -17.70
N GLU A 340 -23.50 5.62 -18.14
CA GLU A 340 -22.41 5.19 -17.25
C GLU A 340 -21.87 6.35 -16.40
N ILE A 341 -21.65 7.51 -17.01
CA ILE A 341 -21.20 8.73 -16.30
C ILE A 341 -22.21 9.11 -15.22
N VAL A 342 -23.49 9.21 -15.59
CA VAL A 342 -24.57 9.58 -14.65
C VAL A 342 -24.64 8.58 -13.50
N TYR A 343 -24.66 7.28 -13.80
CA TYR A 343 -24.71 6.23 -12.79
C TYR A 343 -23.55 6.34 -11.79
N LYS A 344 -22.30 6.49 -12.28
CA LYS A 344 -21.09 6.58 -11.43
C LYS A 344 -21.15 7.78 -10.50
N HIS A 345 -21.57 8.93 -11.00
CA HIS A 345 -21.69 10.13 -10.18
C HIS A 345 -22.81 10.03 -9.14
N LEU A 346 -23.97 9.49 -9.52
CA LEU A 346 -25.07 9.24 -8.56
C LEU A 346 -24.67 8.24 -7.47
N TYR A 347 -23.98 7.17 -7.86
CA TYR A 347 -23.46 6.17 -6.91
C TYR A 347 -22.47 6.81 -5.92
N LEU A 348 -21.48 7.55 -6.43
CA LEU A 348 -20.52 8.23 -5.57
C LEU A 348 -21.19 9.27 -4.66
N PHE A 349 -22.14 10.02 -5.18
CA PHE A 349 -22.91 10.98 -4.40
C PHE A 349 -23.69 10.30 -3.26
N ALA A 350 -24.33 9.17 -3.53
CA ALA A 350 -25.01 8.38 -2.51
C ALA A 350 -24.06 7.88 -1.41
N LEU A 351 -22.85 7.44 -1.79
CA LEU A 351 -21.80 7.06 -0.82
C LEU A 351 -21.33 8.26 0.02
N ILE A 352 -21.05 9.38 -0.61
CA ILE A 352 -20.62 10.61 0.08
C ILE A 352 -21.72 11.08 1.06
N PHE A 353 -22.98 11.04 0.66
CA PHE A 353 -24.10 11.38 1.52
C PHE A 353 -24.19 10.41 2.71
N ARG A 354 -24.22 9.10 2.45
CA ARG A 354 -24.32 8.06 3.47
C ARG A 354 -23.22 8.16 4.54
N TYR A 355 -21.97 8.29 4.11
CA TYR A 355 -20.85 8.34 5.04
C TYR A 355 -20.52 9.75 5.52
N GLY A 356 -20.94 10.78 4.78
CA GLY A 356 -20.82 12.18 5.19
C GLY A 356 -21.66 12.48 6.44
N THR A 357 -22.88 11.95 6.52
CA THR A 357 -23.72 12.03 7.72
C THR A 357 -23.06 11.35 8.92
N PHE A 358 -22.50 10.15 8.71
CA PHE A 358 -21.79 9.44 9.76
C PHE A 358 -20.50 10.17 10.20
N ARG A 359 -19.75 10.75 9.26
CA ARG A 359 -18.58 11.61 9.58
C ARG A 359 -19.00 12.81 10.44
N GLN A 360 -20.13 13.44 10.13
CA GLN A 360 -20.61 14.57 10.90
C GLN A 360 -21.04 14.15 12.31
N PHE A 361 -21.68 13.00 12.44
CA PHE A 361 -21.99 12.39 13.74
C PHE A 361 -20.70 12.17 14.58
N LEU A 362 -19.64 11.59 13.99
CA LEU A 362 -18.36 11.39 14.68
C LEU A 362 -17.72 12.72 15.13
N LYS A 363 -17.91 13.79 14.36
CA LYS A 363 -17.38 15.12 14.71
C LYS A 363 -18.07 15.71 15.94
N TRP A 364 -19.38 15.52 16.07
CA TRP A 364 -20.17 16.08 17.17
C TRP A 364 -20.22 15.20 18.40
N ASN A 365 -20.05 13.91 18.24
CA ASN A 365 -20.08 12.96 19.35
C ASN A 365 -18.72 12.91 20.05
N LYS A 366 -18.62 13.49 21.24
CA LYS A 366 -17.40 13.46 22.06
C LYS A 366 -16.97 12.03 22.41
N ALA A 367 -17.90 11.12 22.65
CA ALA A 367 -17.63 9.70 22.90
C ALA A 367 -16.99 8.94 21.71
N ALA A 368 -17.00 9.54 20.51
CA ALA A 368 -16.25 8.96 19.38
C ALA A 368 -14.73 8.95 19.59
N LYS A 369 -14.22 9.77 20.49
CA LYS A 369 -12.81 9.79 20.88
C LYS A 369 -12.43 8.66 21.85
N ASP A 370 -13.43 8.12 22.53
CA ASP A 370 -13.24 7.03 23.51
C ASP A 370 -13.45 5.64 22.86
N TYR A 371 -13.66 5.63 21.52
CA TYR A 371 -13.81 4.37 20.79
C TYR A 371 -12.52 3.55 20.84
N THR A 372 -12.66 2.32 21.29
CA THR A 372 -11.60 1.31 21.23
C THR A 372 -12.16 0.01 20.68
N ASP A 373 -11.31 -0.78 20.09
CA ASP A 373 -11.54 -2.17 19.71
C ASP A 373 -10.22 -2.95 19.78
N LEU A 374 -10.29 -4.26 19.56
CA LEU A 374 -9.11 -5.14 19.69
C LEU A 374 -7.90 -4.64 18.88
N SER A 375 -8.12 -4.05 17.71
CA SER A 375 -7.02 -3.57 16.87
C SER A 375 -6.30 -2.33 17.43
N LEU A 376 -6.96 -1.56 18.28
CA LEU A 376 -6.40 -0.36 18.90
C LEU A 376 -5.75 -0.63 20.25
N THR A 377 -5.85 -1.85 20.77
CA THR A 377 -5.16 -2.24 22.00
C THR A 377 -3.76 -2.75 21.69
N PRO A 378 -2.73 -2.40 22.48
CA PRO A 378 -1.43 -3.05 22.40
C PRO A 378 -1.57 -4.56 22.59
N VAL A 379 -0.66 -5.33 22.01
CA VAL A 379 -0.59 -6.77 22.27
C VAL A 379 0.24 -6.97 23.55
N GLU A 380 -0.37 -7.51 24.57
CA GLU A 380 0.31 -7.92 25.81
C GLU A 380 0.72 -9.41 25.70
N ASP A 381 1.73 -9.82 26.47
CA ASP A 381 2.30 -11.18 26.37
C ASP A 381 1.26 -12.29 26.59
N ASP A 382 0.26 -12.06 27.46
CA ASP A 382 -0.80 -13.01 27.74
C ASP A 382 -1.86 -13.09 26.63
N GLU A 383 -1.98 -12.04 25.78
CA GLU A 383 -2.94 -11.98 24.68
C GLU A 383 -2.43 -12.71 23.42
N TYR A 384 -1.14 -13.03 23.31
CA TYR A 384 -0.59 -13.75 22.15
C TYR A 384 -1.34 -15.03 21.81
N ASN A 385 -1.84 -15.72 22.83
CA ASN A 385 -2.58 -16.98 22.67
C ASN A 385 -4.03 -16.77 22.23
N GLU A 386 -4.59 -15.57 22.36
CA GLU A 386 -5.99 -15.23 22.07
C GLU A 386 -6.19 -14.61 20.70
N LEU A 387 -5.10 -14.12 20.07
CA LEU A 387 -5.17 -13.50 18.75
C LEU A 387 -5.22 -14.54 17.64
N GLU A 388 -6.31 -14.53 16.85
CA GLU A 388 -6.51 -15.50 15.79
C GLU A 388 -5.44 -15.42 14.69
N MET A 389 -4.86 -14.22 14.44
CA MET A 389 -3.79 -14.09 13.44
C MET A 389 -2.56 -14.93 13.78
N PHE A 390 -2.33 -15.25 15.05
CA PHE A 390 -1.25 -16.14 15.47
C PHE A 390 -1.64 -17.62 15.45
N ALA A 391 -2.93 -17.91 15.45
CA ALA A 391 -3.48 -19.27 15.48
C ALA A 391 -3.90 -19.81 14.09
N VAL A 392 -3.60 -19.08 13.01
CA VAL A 392 -4.05 -19.41 11.65
C VAL A 392 -3.54 -20.78 11.17
N THR A 393 -2.28 -21.12 11.49
CA THR A 393 -1.65 -22.41 11.17
C THR A 393 -0.76 -22.90 12.30
N ASP A 394 -0.42 -24.18 12.32
CA ASP A 394 0.53 -24.72 13.31
C ASP A 394 1.93 -24.09 13.15
N SER A 395 2.32 -23.70 11.95
CA SER A 395 3.56 -22.97 11.72
C SER A 395 3.50 -21.52 12.24
N ALA A 396 2.32 -20.88 12.23
CA ALA A 396 2.13 -19.58 12.87
C ALA A 396 2.30 -19.68 14.39
N LYS A 397 1.71 -20.69 15.02
CA LYS A 397 1.90 -20.98 16.45
C LYS A 397 3.36 -21.22 16.77
N ALA A 398 4.04 -22.08 16.02
CA ALA A 398 5.45 -22.36 16.20
C ALA A 398 6.35 -21.11 15.99
N ALA A 399 5.96 -20.19 15.08
CA ALA A 399 6.66 -18.94 14.88
C ALA A 399 6.51 -17.98 16.07
N VAL A 400 5.31 -17.91 16.66
CA VAL A 400 5.01 -17.15 17.88
C VAL A 400 5.82 -17.70 19.05
N ASP A 401 5.76 -19.01 19.30
CA ASP A 401 6.50 -19.66 20.39
C ASP A 401 8.02 -19.42 20.27
N LYS A 402 8.55 -19.51 19.05
CA LYS A 402 9.97 -19.23 18.79
C LYS A 402 10.35 -17.77 19.03
N MET A 403 9.45 -16.84 18.76
CA MET A 403 9.69 -15.42 19.05
C MET A 403 9.65 -15.15 20.53
N ARG A 404 8.65 -15.67 21.25
CA ARG A 404 8.55 -15.57 22.71
C ARG A 404 9.82 -16.05 23.40
N LEU A 405 10.34 -17.21 23.00
CA LEU A 405 11.61 -17.73 23.53
C LEU A 405 12.81 -16.80 23.25
N LYS A 406 12.82 -16.12 22.10
CA LYS A 406 13.91 -15.16 21.78
C LYS A 406 13.81 -13.88 22.59
N ASP A 407 12.60 -13.37 22.80
CA ASP A 407 12.37 -12.16 23.58
C ASP A 407 12.71 -12.41 25.06
N GLU A 408 12.31 -13.54 25.63
CA GLU A 408 12.74 -13.98 26.98
C GLU A 408 14.28 -14.09 27.13
N GLN A 409 14.95 -14.61 26.08
CA GLN A 409 16.42 -14.68 26.06
C GLN A 409 17.07 -13.30 25.96
N ARG A 410 16.45 -12.37 25.22
CA ARG A 410 16.93 -10.99 25.08
C ARG A 410 16.78 -10.22 26.39
N GLU A 411 15.66 -10.37 27.06
CA GLU A 411 15.42 -9.78 28.38
C GLU A 411 16.38 -10.31 29.44
N LYS A 412 16.59 -11.63 29.49
CA LYS A 412 17.58 -12.24 30.39
C LYS A 412 19.00 -11.74 30.14
N ARG A 413 19.38 -11.53 28.87
CA ARG A 413 20.67 -10.95 28.51
C ARG A 413 20.77 -9.46 28.87
N ALA A 414 19.69 -8.70 28.72
CA ALA A 414 19.65 -7.30 29.10
C ALA A 414 19.71 -7.13 30.62
N ALA A 415 19.01 -7.98 31.38
CA ALA A 415 19.10 -8.01 32.86
C ALA A 415 20.51 -8.36 33.33
N ALA A 416 21.13 -9.39 32.74
CA ALA A 416 22.51 -9.81 33.08
C ALA A 416 23.59 -8.81 32.66
N ALA A 417 23.30 -7.86 31.75
CA ALA A 417 24.20 -6.79 31.36
C ALA A 417 24.02 -5.51 32.23
N ALA A 418 22.95 -5.45 33.00
CA ALA A 418 22.63 -4.34 33.90
C ALA A 418 23.10 -4.60 35.35
N GLU A 419 23.45 -5.85 35.68
CA GLU A 419 24.18 -6.27 36.90
C GLU A 419 25.72 -6.17 36.66
#